data_40d2d31f5763b5c08b8ed2125bb19381
#
_entry.id   40d2d31f5763b5c08b8ed2125bb19381
#
_cell.length_a   1.000
_cell.length_b   1.000
_cell.length_c   1.000
_cell.angle_alpha   90.00
_cell.angle_beta   90.00
_cell.angle_gamma   90.00
#
_symmetry.space_group_name_H-M   'P 1'
#
loop_
_entity.id
_entity.type
_entity.pdbx_description
1 polymer ?
#
loop_
_entity_poly.entity_id
_entity_poly.type
_entity_poly.pdbx_seq_one_letter_code
_entity_poly.pdbx_strand_id
1 'polypeptide(L)'
;GWSIGDFLHNSDTMISDAEQSGTDNADSSGGPEQWQKEGAPYIDVELLTPNEYSRPQIPIESVQYIAIHYTANPGATAIANRNYFENLATTHDTKVSSHFVVGLDGEVVQCIPTSEMSYATNSRNVDTLSIECCHPDETGKFNEATYDSAVKLSAWLCVRFGLTSENVIRHYDVTGKNCPKYYVENPDAWIQMKSDIAVQIDVDYGLQDVQ
;
A
#
# COMPACT_ATOMS: atom_id res chain seq x y z
N GLY A 1 2.57 24.53 5.73
CA GLY A 1 1.64 23.46 5.48
C GLY A 1 1.60 23.14 3.99
N TRP A 2 1.71 21.90 3.66
CA TRP A 2 1.61 21.44 2.28
C TRP A 2 0.20 21.71 1.78
N SER A 3 0.07 22.32 0.62
CA SER A 3 -1.22 22.40 -0.06
C SER A 3 -1.51 21.07 -0.76
N ILE A 4 -2.80 20.77 -0.96
CA ILE A 4 -3.22 19.58 -1.74
C ILE A 4 -2.56 19.59 -3.13
N GLY A 5 -2.36 20.77 -3.71
CA GLY A 5 -1.72 20.92 -5.00
C GLY A 5 -0.23 20.54 -5.00
N ASP A 6 0.52 20.99 -4.01
CA ASP A 6 1.96 20.66 -3.89
C ASP A 6 2.17 19.17 -3.63
N PHE A 7 1.23 18.59 -2.92
CA PHE A 7 1.20 17.20 -2.56
C PHE A 7 1.02 16.29 -3.79
N LEU A 8 0.03 16.60 -4.61
CA LEU A 8 -0.24 15.85 -5.84
C LEU A 8 0.90 15.98 -6.86
N HIS A 9 1.66 17.07 -6.79
CA HIS A 9 2.73 17.34 -7.76
C HIS A 9 4.01 16.55 -7.47
N ASN A 10 4.21 16.11 -6.25
CA ASN A 10 5.48 15.55 -5.81
C ASN A 10 5.56 14.02 -6.00
N SER A 11 4.99 13.28 -5.12
CA SER A 11 5.11 11.81 -5.12
C SER A 11 3.85 11.07 -5.54
N ASP A 12 2.71 11.73 -5.48
CA ASP A 12 1.40 11.11 -5.75
C ASP A 12 0.74 11.59 -7.04
N THR A 13 1.51 12.27 -7.92
CA THR A 13 0.99 12.76 -9.21
C THR A 13 0.34 11.63 -10.02
N MET A 14 0.99 10.46 -10.05
CA MET A 14 0.44 9.31 -10.79
C MET A 14 -0.85 8.77 -10.15
N ILE A 15 -0.93 8.82 -8.83
CA ILE A 15 -2.14 8.38 -8.11
C ILE A 15 -3.29 9.37 -8.34
N SER A 16 -2.97 10.66 -8.40
CA SER A 16 -3.97 11.69 -8.76
C SER A 16 -4.45 11.54 -10.20
N ASP A 17 -3.52 11.22 -11.11
CA ASP A 17 -3.88 10.98 -12.50
C ASP A 17 -4.76 9.74 -12.64
N ALA A 18 -4.54 8.71 -11.83
CA ALA A 18 -5.42 7.55 -11.77
C ALA A 18 -6.83 7.91 -11.32
N GLU A 19 -6.95 8.74 -10.29
CA GLU A 19 -8.25 9.22 -9.82
C GLU A 19 -8.99 10.01 -10.91
N GLN A 20 -8.28 10.93 -11.57
CA GLN A 20 -8.87 11.74 -12.65
C GLN A 20 -9.27 10.89 -13.87
N SER A 21 -8.42 9.92 -14.21
CA SER A 21 -8.69 9.06 -15.35
C SER A 21 -9.80 8.05 -15.08
N GLY A 22 -9.97 7.64 -13.83
CA GLY A 22 -11.02 6.72 -13.41
C GLY A 22 -12.42 7.31 -13.51
N THR A 23 -12.56 8.64 -13.44
CA THR A 23 -13.87 9.31 -13.58
C THR A 23 -14.32 9.46 -15.02
N ASP A 24 -13.39 9.46 -15.96
CA ASP A 24 -13.69 9.67 -17.38
C ASP A 24 -13.99 8.36 -18.13
N ASN A 25 -13.61 7.23 -17.58
CA ASN A 25 -13.83 5.90 -18.18
C ASN A 25 -14.73 5.04 -17.29
N ALA A 26 -16.03 5.21 -17.48
CA ALA A 26 -17.03 4.34 -16.88
C ALA A 26 -17.03 2.91 -17.48
N ASP A 27 -15.92 2.46 -18.06
CA ASP A 27 -15.80 1.13 -18.62
C ASP A 27 -15.23 0.16 -17.61
N SER A 28 -15.91 -0.91 -17.44
CA SER A 28 -15.87 -1.94 -16.41
C SER A 28 -14.61 -2.83 -16.39
N SER A 29 -13.53 -2.47 -17.05
CA SER A 29 -12.38 -3.35 -17.22
C SER A 29 -11.17 -3.04 -16.33
N GLY A 30 -11.39 -2.51 -15.13
CA GLY A 30 -10.34 -2.45 -14.11
C GLY A 30 -9.30 -1.34 -14.31
N GLY A 31 -9.74 -0.12 -14.20
CA GLY A 31 -8.87 1.05 -14.16
C GLY A 31 -8.47 1.61 -15.52
N PRO A 32 -7.92 2.82 -15.55
CA PRO A 32 -7.46 3.45 -16.77
C PRO A 32 -6.39 2.60 -17.47
N GLU A 33 -6.47 2.52 -18.78
CA GLU A 33 -5.55 1.73 -19.60
C GLU A 33 -4.07 2.09 -19.35
N GLN A 34 -3.80 3.36 -19.08
CA GLN A 34 -2.46 3.85 -18.76
C GLN A 34 -1.88 3.18 -17.52
N TRP A 35 -2.66 3.05 -16.46
CA TRP A 35 -2.23 2.42 -15.21
C TRP A 35 -1.96 0.94 -15.37
N GLN A 36 -2.75 0.27 -16.19
CA GLN A 36 -2.51 -1.13 -16.52
C GLN A 36 -1.20 -1.31 -17.28
N LYS A 37 -0.87 -0.41 -18.20
CA LYS A 37 0.41 -0.40 -18.92
C LYS A 37 1.62 -0.15 -18.01
N GLU A 38 1.42 0.60 -16.96
CA GLU A 38 2.45 0.90 -15.96
C GLU A 38 2.54 -0.20 -14.88
N GLY A 39 1.75 -1.24 -14.97
CA GLY A 39 1.76 -2.37 -14.05
C GLY A 39 1.08 -2.13 -12.70
N ALA A 40 0.71 -0.90 -12.39
CA ALA A 40 0.02 -0.59 -11.13
C ALA A 40 -1.38 -1.18 -11.11
N PRO A 41 -1.87 -1.67 -9.95
CA PRO A 41 -3.30 -1.92 -9.78
C PRO A 41 -4.07 -0.60 -9.83
N TYR A 42 -5.35 -0.65 -10.18
CA TYR A 42 -6.20 0.54 -10.02
C TYR A 42 -6.28 0.93 -8.55
N ILE A 43 -6.10 2.22 -8.25
CA ILE A 43 -6.05 2.74 -6.89
C ILE A 43 -7.23 3.68 -6.67
N ASP A 44 -8.09 3.32 -5.71
CA ASP A 44 -9.13 4.19 -5.17
C ASP A 44 -8.51 5.14 -4.14
N VAL A 45 -8.48 6.42 -4.47
CA VAL A 45 -7.92 7.44 -3.58
C VAL A 45 -8.98 7.93 -2.60
N GLU A 46 -8.91 7.44 -1.37
CA GLU A 46 -9.83 7.73 -0.27
C GLU A 46 -9.05 8.31 0.92
N LEU A 47 -8.43 9.47 0.71
CA LEU A 47 -7.55 10.07 1.70
C LEU A 47 -8.28 10.34 3.01
N LEU A 48 -7.59 10.06 4.11
CA LEU A 48 -8.06 10.39 5.46
C LEU A 48 -8.11 11.90 5.65
N THR A 49 -9.07 12.36 6.42
CA THR A 49 -9.10 13.75 6.91
C THR A 49 -7.85 13.98 7.77
N PRO A 50 -7.09 15.08 7.54
CA PRO A 50 -5.94 15.40 8.36
C PRO A 50 -6.30 15.47 9.84
N ASN A 51 -5.59 14.72 10.67
CA ASN A 51 -5.78 14.67 12.11
C ASN A 51 -4.55 14.07 12.79
N GLU A 52 -4.43 14.30 14.08
CA GLU A 52 -3.27 13.87 14.88
C GLU A 52 -3.15 12.34 15.02
N TYR A 53 -4.24 11.59 14.88
CA TYR A 53 -4.30 10.16 15.24
C TYR A 53 -4.08 9.22 14.07
N SER A 54 -4.42 9.63 12.85
CA SER A 54 -4.27 8.75 11.68
C SER A 54 -3.62 9.42 10.47
N ARG A 55 -3.71 10.74 10.33
CA ARG A 55 -3.03 11.49 9.25
C ARG A 55 -2.48 12.81 9.77
N PRO A 56 -1.31 12.80 10.43
CA PRO A 56 -0.73 13.99 11.04
C PRO A 56 -0.10 14.96 10.04
N GLN A 57 0.00 14.60 8.77
CA GLN A 57 0.65 15.38 7.71
C GLN A 57 2.13 15.67 8.01
N ILE A 58 2.82 14.70 8.57
CA ILE A 58 4.26 14.75 8.79
C ILE A 58 4.95 14.26 7.51
N PRO A 59 5.85 15.04 6.89
CA PRO A 59 6.51 14.64 5.66
C PRO A 59 7.42 13.41 5.84
N ILE A 60 7.46 12.54 4.81
CA ILE A 60 8.54 11.58 4.61
C ILE A 60 9.60 12.26 3.75
N GLU A 61 10.84 12.34 4.24
CA GLU A 61 11.93 12.94 3.48
C GLU A 61 12.45 12.01 2.38
N SER A 62 12.49 10.71 2.65
CA SER A 62 13.00 9.70 1.73
C SER A 62 12.35 8.36 2.01
N VAL A 63 11.80 7.71 1.01
CA VAL A 63 11.24 6.37 1.11
C VAL A 63 12.37 5.35 0.96
N GLN A 64 12.60 4.54 2.00
CA GLN A 64 13.64 3.52 2.05
C GLN A 64 13.07 2.10 2.04
N TYR A 65 11.85 1.92 2.50
CA TYR A 65 11.20 0.62 2.65
C TYR A 65 9.72 0.66 2.29
N ILE A 66 9.23 -0.53 1.94
CA ILE A 66 7.80 -0.81 1.83
C ILE A 66 7.51 -1.93 2.82
N ALA A 67 6.59 -1.70 3.75
CA ALA A 67 6.24 -2.67 4.78
C ALA A 67 4.90 -3.33 4.49
N ILE A 68 4.89 -4.65 4.52
CA ILE A 68 3.68 -5.46 4.42
C ILE A 68 3.15 -5.74 5.81
N HIS A 69 1.86 -5.49 5.98
CA HIS A 69 1.08 -5.78 7.19
C HIS A 69 -0.13 -6.63 6.85
N TYR A 70 -0.76 -7.20 7.85
CA TYR A 70 -2.10 -7.76 7.75
C TYR A 70 -3.03 -7.01 8.69
N THR A 71 -4.30 -6.92 8.36
CA THR A 71 -5.24 -6.09 9.12
C THR A 71 -5.57 -6.66 10.50
N ALA A 72 -5.29 -7.93 10.75
CA ALA A 72 -5.70 -8.67 11.93
C ALA A 72 -7.22 -8.59 12.20
N ASN A 73 -8.00 -8.40 11.14
CA ASN A 73 -9.45 -8.24 11.16
C ASN A 73 -10.09 -9.14 10.08
N PRO A 74 -10.18 -10.46 10.34
CA PRO A 74 -10.60 -11.43 9.34
C PRO A 74 -11.95 -11.07 8.69
N GLY A 75 -12.00 -11.11 7.36
CA GLY A 75 -13.22 -10.87 6.58
C GLY A 75 -13.61 -9.40 6.42
N ALA A 76 -12.90 -8.46 7.05
CA ALA A 76 -13.19 -7.04 6.89
C ALA A 76 -12.72 -6.52 5.53
N THR A 77 -13.48 -5.57 4.96
CA THR A 77 -13.17 -4.96 3.66
C THR A 77 -12.09 -3.90 3.78
N ALA A 78 -11.50 -3.52 2.65
CA ALA A 78 -10.52 -2.43 2.60
C ALA A 78 -11.13 -1.12 3.10
N ILE A 79 -12.33 -0.78 2.63
CA ILE A 79 -12.98 0.47 3.04
C ILE A 79 -13.35 0.48 4.52
N ALA A 80 -13.70 -0.67 5.11
CA ALA A 80 -13.97 -0.76 6.53
C ALA A 80 -12.72 -0.46 7.37
N ASN A 81 -11.56 -0.95 6.95
CA ASN A 81 -10.27 -0.65 7.60
C ASN A 81 -9.88 0.83 7.40
N ARG A 82 -10.07 1.37 6.21
CA ARG A 82 -9.89 2.81 5.95
C ARG A 82 -10.76 3.66 6.87
N ASN A 83 -12.03 3.30 7.02
CA ASN A 83 -12.97 4.04 7.86
C ASN A 83 -12.66 3.91 9.36
N TYR A 84 -12.08 2.78 9.78
CA TYR A 84 -11.52 2.68 11.13
C TYR A 84 -10.44 3.73 11.37
N PHE A 85 -9.51 3.93 10.43
CA PHE A 85 -8.51 4.98 10.56
C PHE A 85 -9.14 6.39 10.58
N GLU A 86 -10.15 6.64 9.75
CA GLU A 86 -10.88 7.92 9.74
C GLU A 86 -11.56 8.21 11.09
N ASN A 87 -12.16 7.19 11.69
CA ASN A 87 -12.86 7.34 12.96
C ASN A 87 -11.93 7.71 14.12
N LEU A 88 -10.64 7.41 14.04
CA LEU A 88 -9.67 7.79 15.06
C LEU A 88 -9.53 9.30 15.23
N ALA A 89 -9.87 10.09 14.21
CA ALA A 89 -9.97 11.55 14.31
C ALA A 89 -11.00 12.01 15.36
N THR A 90 -11.98 11.16 15.65
CA THR A 90 -13.05 11.42 16.63
C THR A 90 -12.86 10.64 17.93
N THR A 91 -12.51 9.36 17.85
CA THR A 91 -12.44 8.49 19.03
C THR A 91 -11.17 8.71 19.84
N HIS A 92 -10.06 9.05 19.19
CA HIS A 92 -8.75 9.24 19.81
C HIS A 92 -8.20 8.00 20.56
N ASP A 93 -8.66 6.80 20.21
CA ASP A 93 -8.34 5.59 20.96
C ASP A 93 -6.87 5.17 20.81
N THR A 94 -6.30 5.38 19.65
CA THR A 94 -4.91 5.02 19.33
C THR A 94 -4.42 5.82 18.11
N LYS A 95 -3.11 5.77 17.87
CA LYS A 95 -2.50 6.29 16.64
C LYS A 95 -2.14 5.12 15.74
N VAL A 96 -2.90 4.92 14.69
CA VAL A 96 -2.67 3.90 13.67
C VAL A 96 -3.23 4.33 12.32
N SER A 97 -2.50 4.01 11.27
CA SER A 97 -2.93 4.22 9.88
C SER A 97 -2.03 3.45 8.91
N SER A 98 -2.34 3.51 7.63
CA SER A 98 -1.55 2.92 6.56
C SER A 98 -1.66 3.79 5.32
N HIS A 99 -0.69 3.74 4.44
CA HIS A 99 -0.77 4.41 3.14
C HIS A 99 -1.80 3.74 2.24
N PHE A 100 -1.77 2.40 2.19
CA PHE A 100 -2.65 1.60 1.34
C PHE A 100 -3.31 0.49 2.14
N VAL A 101 -4.51 0.12 1.72
CA VAL A 101 -5.20 -1.09 2.15
C VAL A 101 -5.56 -1.89 0.90
N VAL A 102 -5.17 -3.15 0.85
CA VAL A 102 -5.53 -4.09 -0.22
C VAL A 102 -6.64 -5.00 0.27
N GLY A 103 -7.77 -4.99 -0.43
CA GLY A 103 -8.98 -5.67 -0.04
C GLY A 103 -9.07 -7.13 -0.51
N LEU A 104 -10.14 -7.80 -0.10
CA LEU A 104 -10.38 -9.23 -0.38
C LEU A 104 -10.65 -9.51 -1.86
N ASP A 105 -11.13 -8.52 -2.60
CA ASP A 105 -11.35 -8.61 -4.05
C ASP A 105 -10.16 -8.07 -4.86
N GLY A 106 -9.06 -7.75 -4.18
CA GLY A 106 -7.85 -7.18 -4.80
C GLY A 106 -7.92 -5.68 -5.03
N GLU A 107 -8.97 -5.00 -4.56
CA GLU A 107 -9.07 -3.55 -4.61
C GLU A 107 -8.00 -2.90 -3.75
N VAL A 108 -7.46 -1.77 -4.22
CA VAL A 108 -6.46 -0.99 -3.50
C VAL A 108 -7.05 0.36 -3.14
N VAL A 109 -7.08 0.66 -1.85
CA VAL A 109 -7.53 1.95 -1.31
C VAL A 109 -6.33 2.70 -0.77
N GLN A 110 -6.12 3.93 -1.22
CA GLN A 110 -5.09 4.81 -0.67
C GLN A 110 -5.69 5.69 0.41
N CYS A 111 -5.12 5.62 1.60
CA CYS A 111 -5.57 6.37 2.78
C CYS A 111 -4.71 7.60 3.07
N ILE A 112 -3.42 7.51 2.78
CA ILE A 112 -2.44 8.55 3.05
C ILE A 112 -1.55 8.69 1.83
N PRO A 113 -1.23 9.94 1.50
CA PRO A 113 -0.30 10.24 0.44
C PRO A 113 1.11 9.68 0.70
N THR A 114 1.82 9.26 -0.35
CA THR A 114 3.17 8.69 -0.23
C THR A 114 4.24 9.70 0.23
N SER A 115 3.94 10.98 0.20
CA SER A 115 4.80 12.04 0.76
C SER A 115 4.62 12.29 2.26
N GLU A 116 3.60 11.68 2.86
CA GLU A 116 3.29 11.83 4.28
C GLU A 116 3.53 10.53 5.04
N MET A 117 3.87 10.67 6.33
CA MET A 117 4.07 9.55 7.25
C MET A 117 2.73 8.90 7.64
N SER A 118 2.69 7.57 7.72
CA SER A 118 1.62 6.82 8.36
C SER A 118 2.06 6.28 9.73
N TYR A 119 1.11 5.93 10.58
CA TYR A 119 1.38 5.27 11.86
C TYR A 119 1.21 3.75 11.74
N ALA A 120 2.18 3.08 11.11
CA ALA A 120 2.09 1.65 10.84
C ALA A 120 3.32 0.85 11.27
N THR A 121 4.52 1.43 11.19
CA THR A 121 5.79 0.69 11.24
C THR A 121 6.72 1.19 12.34
N ASN A 122 6.17 1.79 13.39
CA ASN A 122 6.90 2.25 14.56
C ASN A 122 8.08 3.18 14.23
N SER A 123 9.32 2.81 14.59
CA SER A 123 10.49 3.65 14.34
C SER A 123 10.79 3.90 12.86
N ARG A 124 10.24 3.06 11.97
CA ARG A 124 10.40 3.20 10.51
C ARG A 124 9.27 3.99 9.85
N ASN A 125 8.34 4.57 10.59
CA ASN A 125 7.32 5.44 10.02
C ASN A 125 7.92 6.60 9.21
N VAL A 126 9.10 7.06 9.59
CA VAL A 126 9.80 8.21 8.97
C VAL A 126 10.27 7.95 7.54
N ASP A 127 10.41 6.69 7.13
CA ASP A 127 11.01 6.33 5.84
C ASP A 127 10.34 5.11 5.17
N THR A 128 9.16 4.72 5.60
CA THR A 128 8.50 3.49 5.13
C THR A 128 7.08 3.75 4.67
N LEU A 129 6.75 3.27 3.47
CA LEU A 129 5.38 3.17 3.00
C LEU A 129 4.77 1.87 3.51
N SER A 130 3.51 1.92 3.94
CA SER A 130 2.83 0.78 4.55
C SER A 130 1.66 0.29 3.71
N ILE A 131 1.56 -1.03 3.55
CA ILE A 131 0.47 -1.72 2.87
C ILE A 131 -0.19 -2.67 3.87
N GLU A 132 -1.44 -2.39 4.24
CA GLU A 132 -2.28 -3.27 5.03
C GLU A 132 -3.04 -4.22 4.10
N CYS A 133 -2.93 -5.51 4.33
CA CYS A 133 -3.58 -6.52 3.51
C CYS A 133 -4.73 -7.18 4.28
N CYS A 134 -5.92 -7.17 3.68
CA CYS A 134 -7.07 -7.91 4.17
C CYS A 134 -6.87 -9.41 4.01
N HIS A 135 -7.52 -10.19 4.85
CA HIS A 135 -7.44 -11.64 4.82
C HIS A 135 -8.77 -12.27 5.25
N PRO A 136 -9.12 -13.45 4.72
CA PRO A 136 -10.46 -14.01 4.94
C PRO A 136 -10.65 -14.65 6.31
N ASP A 137 -9.59 -15.16 6.93
CA ASP A 137 -9.70 -15.97 8.15
C ASP A 137 -8.58 -15.71 9.16
N GLU A 138 -8.63 -16.41 10.28
CA GLU A 138 -7.72 -16.28 11.42
C GLU A 138 -6.27 -16.69 11.13
N THR A 139 -6.00 -17.38 10.03
CA THR A 139 -4.62 -17.74 9.65
C THR A 139 -3.81 -16.53 9.22
N GLY A 140 -4.47 -15.46 8.81
CA GLY A 140 -3.83 -14.27 8.26
C GLY A 140 -3.29 -14.44 6.85
N LYS A 141 -3.52 -15.61 6.21
CA LYS A 141 -3.11 -15.85 4.82
C LYS A 141 -3.94 -14.98 3.89
N PHE A 142 -3.29 -14.29 2.98
CA PHE A 142 -3.95 -13.52 1.95
C PHE A 142 -4.59 -14.47 0.93
N ASN A 143 -5.80 -14.15 0.46
CA ASN A 143 -6.36 -14.85 -0.68
C ASN A 143 -5.62 -14.45 -1.97
N GLU A 144 -5.90 -15.14 -3.06
CA GLU A 144 -5.22 -14.91 -4.34
C GLU A 144 -5.35 -13.46 -4.80
N ALA A 145 -6.55 -12.88 -4.77
CA ALA A 145 -6.78 -11.51 -5.24
C ALA A 145 -6.02 -10.47 -4.40
N THR A 146 -6.03 -10.58 -3.08
CA THR A 146 -5.26 -9.71 -2.19
C THR A 146 -3.77 -9.87 -2.42
N TYR A 147 -3.28 -11.10 -2.52
CA TYR A 147 -1.88 -11.41 -2.75
C TYR A 147 -1.37 -10.80 -4.06
N ASP A 148 -2.08 -11.03 -5.15
CA ASP A 148 -1.69 -10.54 -6.48
C ASP A 148 -1.64 -9.01 -6.51
N SER A 149 -2.63 -8.35 -5.94
CA SER A 149 -2.65 -6.88 -5.83
C SER A 149 -1.54 -6.35 -4.92
N ALA A 150 -1.26 -7.00 -3.80
CA ALA A 150 -0.17 -6.60 -2.90
C ALA A 150 1.20 -6.73 -3.58
N VAL A 151 1.43 -7.81 -4.34
CA VAL A 151 2.65 -8.00 -5.13
C VAL A 151 2.78 -6.92 -6.20
N LYS A 152 1.72 -6.66 -6.94
CA LYS A 152 1.70 -5.67 -8.02
C LYS A 152 1.90 -4.24 -7.51
N LEU A 153 1.23 -3.88 -6.44
CA LEU A 153 1.40 -2.59 -5.76
C LEU A 153 2.83 -2.41 -5.23
N SER A 154 3.37 -3.44 -4.57
CA SER A 154 4.74 -3.41 -4.05
C SER A 154 5.77 -3.25 -5.15
N ALA A 155 5.62 -3.95 -6.27
CA ALA A 155 6.48 -3.83 -7.43
C ALA A 155 6.46 -2.41 -8.01
N TRP A 156 5.28 -1.85 -8.19
CA TRP A 156 5.10 -0.47 -8.68
C TRP A 156 5.73 0.56 -7.75
N LEU A 157 5.52 0.46 -6.44
CA LEU A 157 6.13 1.35 -5.46
C LEU A 157 7.65 1.22 -5.42
N CYS A 158 8.19 -0.01 -5.52
CA CYS A 158 9.64 -0.22 -5.60
C CYS A 158 10.24 0.57 -6.77
N VAL A 159 9.67 0.43 -7.96
CA VAL A 159 10.18 1.11 -9.16
C VAL A 159 10.04 2.62 -9.01
N ARG A 160 8.89 3.09 -8.52
CA ARG A 160 8.63 4.51 -8.32
C ARG A 160 9.64 5.18 -7.39
N PHE A 161 10.07 4.50 -6.33
CA PHE A 161 10.98 5.05 -5.31
C PHE A 161 12.42 4.56 -5.44
N GLY A 162 12.77 3.91 -6.55
CA GLY A 162 14.14 3.44 -6.80
C GLY A 162 14.57 2.32 -5.85
N LEU A 163 13.64 1.49 -5.42
CA LEU A 163 13.85 0.36 -4.53
C LEU A 163 13.83 -0.97 -5.28
N THR A 164 14.25 -2.02 -4.61
CA THR A 164 14.14 -3.41 -5.07
C THR A 164 13.28 -4.23 -4.11
N SER A 165 12.98 -5.48 -4.47
CA SER A 165 12.27 -6.39 -3.57
C SER A 165 12.97 -6.60 -2.22
N GLU A 166 14.27 -6.34 -2.13
CA GLU A 166 15.02 -6.40 -0.86
C GLU A 166 14.61 -5.31 0.13
N ASN A 167 14.06 -4.22 -0.35
CA ASN A 167 13.54 -3.13 0.47
C ASN A 167 12.09 -3.36 0.94
N VAL A 168 11.47 -4.46 0.53
CA VAL A 168 10.15 -4.87 1.02
C VAL A 168 10.35 -5.67 2.30
N ILE A 169 9.77 -5.19 3.38
CA ILE A 169 9.92 -5.74 4.73
C ILE A 169 8.57 -6.06 5.35
N ARG A 170 8.60 -6.81 6.46
CA ARG A 170 7.42 -7.04 7.31
C ARG A 170 7.48 -6.10 8.51
N HIS A 171 6.36 -5.82 9.13
CA HIS A 171 6.33 -5.17 10.44
C HIS A 171 7.20 -5.94 11.47
N TYR A 172 7.15 -7.28 11.38
CA TYR A 172 8.00 -8.18 12.15
C TYR A 172 9.49 -7.83 12.08
N ASP A 173 9.99 -7.46 10.92
CA ASP A 173 11.42 -7.16 10.72
C ASP A 173 11.87 -5.88 11.45
N VAL A 174 10.91 -5.03 11.85
CA VAL A 174 11.19 -3.80 12.60
C VAL A 174 11.05 -4.02 14.11
N THR A 175 10.00 -4.70 14.55
CA THR A 175 9.61 -4.74 15.97
C THR A 175 9.54 -6.14 16.57
N GLY A 176 9.56 -7.19 15.76
CA GLY A 176 9.29 -8.57 16.21
C GLY A 176 7.80 -8.88 16.37
N LYS A 177 6.91 -7.93 16.07
CA LYS A 177 5.46 -8.18 16.08
C LYS A 177 5.10 -9.25 15.05
N ASN A 178 4.17 -10.16 15.42
CA ASN A 178 3.68 -11.21 14.50
C ASN A 178 2.78 -10.62 13.40
N CYS A 179 3.37 -9.81 12.53
CA CYS A 179 2.70 -9.10 11.44
C CYS A 179 3.59 -9.01 10.19
N PRO A 180 3.12 -9.43 9.02
CA PRO A 180 1.85 -10.13 8.76
C PRO A 180 1.91 -11.59 9.23
N LYS A 181 0.97 -12.01 10.03
CA LYS A 181 0.97 -13.27 10.78
C LYS A 181 1.38 -14.48 9.95
N TYR A 182 0.67 -14.77 8.87
CA TYR A 182 0.93 -15.96 8.05
C TYR A 182 2.37 -15.98 7.50
N TYR A 183 2.89 -14.83 7.08
CA TYR A 183 4.21 -14.68 6.46
C TYR A 183 5.35 -14.54 7.49
N VAL A 184 5.03 -14.43 8.76
CA VAL A 184 5.96 -14.59 9.87
C VAL A 184 6.02 -16.04 10.31
N GLU A 185 4.87 -16.69 10.46
CA GLU A 185 4.76 -18.10 10.87
C GLU A 185 5.18 -19.07 9.77
N ASN A 186 5.17 -18.64 8.50
CA ASN A 186 5.60 -19.42 7.34
C ASN A 186 6.68 -18.66 6.57
N PRO A 187 7.95 -18.74 7.00
CA PRO A 187 9.05 -17.98 6.40
C PRO A 187 9.26 -18.23 4.90
N ASP A 188 9.00 -19.46 4.43
CA ASP A 188 9.12 -19.79 3.00
C ASP A 188 8.07 -19.02 2.16
N ALA A 189 6.88 -18.79 2.72
CA ALA A 189 5.85 -17.98 2.06
C ALA A 189 6.27 -16.52 1.93
N TRP A 190 6.98 -15.99 2.91
CA TRP A 190 7.55 -14.64 2.84
C TRP A 190 8.64 -14.52 1.78
N ILE A 191 9.56 -15.49 1.75
CA ILE A 191 10.60 -15.57 0.72
C ILE A 191 9.98 -15.63 -0.67
N GLN A 192 8.93 -16.44 -0.83
CA GLN A 192 8.19 -16.52 -2.09
C GLN A 192 7.55 -15.18 -2.49
N MET A 193 6.94 -14.47 -1.55
CA MET A 193 6.36 -13.15 -1.84
C MET A 193 7.40 -12.15 -2.33
N LYS A 194 8.57 -12.09 -1.69
CA LYS A 194 9.70 -11.24 -2.14
C LYS A 194 10.17 -11.62 -3.55
N SER A 195 10.24 -12.92 -3.84
CA SER A 195 10.57 -13.41 -5.16
C SER A 195 9.52 -13.03 -6.20
N ASP A 196 8.24 -13.16 -5.86
CA ASP A 196 7.14 -12.78 -6.74
C ASP A 196 7.13 -11.28 -7.03
N ILE A 197 7.47 -10.45 -6.05
CA ILE A 197 7.63 -9.00 -6.25
C ILE A 197 8.80 -8.71 -7.21
N ALA A 198 9.93 -9.38 -7.06
CA ALA A 198 11.07 -9.22 -7.97
C ALA A 198 10.69 -9.62 -9.40
N VAL A 199 9.99 -10.73 -9.58
CA VAL A 199 9.49 -11.18 -10.89
C VAL A 199 8.50 -10.16 -11.46
N GLN A 200 7.60 -9.62 -10.64
CA GLN A 200 6.62 -8.64 -11.08
C GLN A 200 7.28 -7.33 -11.55
N ILE A 201 8.35 -6.90 -10.88
CA ILE A 201 9.17 -5.76 -11.33
C ILE A 201 9.72 -6.03 -12.72
N ASP A 202 10.29 -7.20 -12.94
CA ASP A 202 10.86 -7.56 -14.24
C ASP A 202 9.79 -7.66 -15.34
N VAL A 203 8.64 -8.22 -15.03
CA VAL A 203 7.52 -8.38 -15.98
C VAL A 203 6.96 -7.03 -16.40
N ASP A 204 6.71 -6.12 -15.44
CA ASP A 204 6.04 -4.85 -15.71
C ASP A 204 7.01 -3.75 -16.17
N TYR A 205 8.25 -3.76 -15.68
CA TYR A 205 9.21 -2.65 -15.84
C TYR A 205 10.59 -3.09 -16.34
N GLY A 206 10.82 -4.37 -16.57
CA GLY A 206 12.06 -4.87 -17.12
C GLY A 206 12.34 -4.30 -18.51
N LEU A 207 13.62 -4.13 -18.88
CA LEU A 207 14.01 -3.75 -20.21
C LEU A 207 13.50 -4.82 -21.18
N GLN A 208 12.52 -4.48 -21.99
CA GLN A 208 12.21 -5.26 -23.18
C GLN A 208 13.43 -5.12 -24.09
N ASP A 209 14.06 -6.24 -24.42
CA ASP A 209 15.14 -6.26 -25.39
C ASP A 209 14.69 -5.48 -26.62
N VAL A 210 15.37 -4.37 -26.87
CA VAL A 210 15.19 -3.60 -28.10
C VAL A 210 15.73 -4.48 -29.22
N GLN A 211 14.84 -5.18 -29.93
CA GLN A 211 15.16 -5.82 -31.18
C GLN A 211 15.35 -4.78 -32.28
#